data_fe22d67aaee8c77c94690c36d1e3144c
#
_entry.id   fe22d67aaee8c77c94690c36d1e3144c
#
_cell.length_a   1.000
_cell.length_b   1.000
_cell.length_c   1.000
_cell.angle_alpha   90.00
_cell.angle_beta   90.00
_cell.angle_gamma   90.00
#
_symmetry.space_group_name_H-M   'P 1'
#
loop_
_entity.id
_entity.type
_entity.pdbx_description
1 polymer ?
#
loop_
_entity_poly.entity_id
_entity_poly.type
_entity_poly.pdbx_seq_one_letter_code
_entity_poly.pdbx_strand_id
1 'polypeptide(L)'
;INWIGRSYGTNADFKIKSSDQKITVFTTRIDTIFGVTALILAPENKILRELKEKITNWPEVESHIKESVKKSDIERTNEQKERAGVEVKGIKVINPLNREEVAVWVADYVIATYGGGAVMMVPAHDRRDWDFAKNYGIAIKEVVSGGDISKEPHIEYGRVINSKEFNGLDSQEAIEKITQWLADNNLGGKTINYKLRDWIFSRQHYWGEPIPIIHCDKCGAVPVPEKDLPVELPYVKKYQPTGTGESPLAAIEEWVSVKCPKCKRPAKRETDTMPNWAGSSWYFLRYTDPKNNDIFADSKKLSYWLMVDLYNGGMEHTTLHLLYSRFWHKFLYDLKLVPTPEPYARRRSHGMVLAEDNQKMSKSRGNILNPDDIIEVQGADSLRIYEMFMGPFDQAINWNTNGLIGCRRFLDRVWDLFNRPEKFGSTDKNAEIKINQLIKRISEDLESMKFNTVISAFMEFINFWSEKDKALSKKD
;
A
#
# COMPACT_ATOMS: atom_id res chain seq x y z
N ILE A 1 -4.77 -7.77 -1.30
CA ILE A 1 -5.18 -8.48 -0.08
C ILE A 1 -4.07 -8.40 0.97
N ASN A 2 -2.85 -8.85 0.68
CA ASN A 2 -1.74 -8.89 1.64
C ASN A 2 -1.33 -7.51 2.19
N TRP A 3 -1.46 -6.45 1.39
CA TRP A 3 -1.17 -5.08 1.82
C TRP A 3 -2.20 -4.54 2.82
N ILE A 4 -3.48 -4.84 2.60
CA ILE A 4 -4.55 -4.48 3.55
C ILE A 4 -4.39 -5.30 4.83
N GLY A 5 -4.02 -6.59 4.71
CA GLY A 5 -3.66 -7.45 5.82
C GLY A 5 -4.79 -7.58 6.84
N ARG A 6 -6.00 -7.91 6.38
CA ARG A 6 -7.14 -8.19 7.25
C ARG A 6 -6.87 -9.43 8.10
N SER A 7 -6.90 -9.28 9.41
CA SER A 7 -6.68 -10.34 10.38
C SER A 7 -7.91 -10.50 11.27
N TYR A 8 -8.40 -11.72 11.36
CA TYR A 8 -9.45 -12.10 12.31
C TYR A 8 -8.76 -12.59 13.58
N GLY A 9 -9.19 -12.10 14.72
CA GLY A 9 -8.60 -12.48 16.00
C GLY A 9 -9.50 -12.13 17.17
N THR A 10 -8.91 -12.11 18.33
CA THR A 10 -9.58 -11.88 19.62
C THR A 10 -8.88 -10.76 20.37
N ASN A 11 -9.65 -9.83 20.88
CA ASN A 11 -9.18 -8.91 21.92
C ASN A 11 -9.31 -9.58 23.30
N ALA A 12 -8.31 -9.41 24.15
CA ALA A 12 -8.34 -9.85 25.54
C ALA A 12 -7.89 -8.70 26.44
N ASP A 13 -8.66 -8.46 27.51
CA ASP A 13 -8.46 -7.38 28.46
C ASP A 13 -7.70 -7.88 29.70
N PHE A 14 -6.49 -7.41 29.87
CA PHE A 14 -5.66 -7.66 31.06
C PHE A 14 -5.81 -6.51 32.05
N LYS A 15 -6.46 -6.74 33.19
CA LYS A 15 -6.64 -5.73 34.23
C LYS A 15 -5.30 -5.41 34.88
N ILE A 16 -4.98 -4.14 35.06
CA ILE A 16 -3.81 -3.71 35.78
C ILE A 16 -4.03 -3.97 37.29
N LYS A 17 -3.08 -4.65 37.92
CA LYS A 17 -3.15 -4.93 39.37
C LYS A 17 -3.27 -3.63 40.14
N SER A 18 -4.20 -3.60 41.09
CA SER A 18 -4.47 -2.42 41.96
C SER A 18 -4.91 -1.16 41.18
N SER A 19 -5.58 -1.33 40.01
CA SER A 19 -6.15 -0.25 39.22
C SER A 19 -7.42 -0.73 38.52
N ASP A 20 -8.31 0.20 38.15
CA ASP A 20 -9.46 -0.09 37.31
C ASP A 20 -9.12 -0.03 35.79
N GLN A 21 -7.90 0.37 35.45
CA GLN A 21 -7.40 0.39 34.10
C GLN A 21 -7.10 -1.02 33.59
N LYS A 22 -7.15 -1.18 32.27
CA LYS A 22 -6.85 -2.42 31.56
C LYS A 22 -5.94 -2.17 30.37
N ILE A 23 -5.20 -3.21 29.98
CA ILE A 23 -4.46 -3.25 28.72
C ILE A 23 -5.16 -4.27 27.84
N THR A 24 -5.69 -3.82 26.69
CA THR A 24 -6.29 -4.69 25.70
C THR A 24 -5.22 -5.16 24.71
N VAL A 25 -5.11 -6.45 24.50
CA VAL A 25 -4.24 -7.06 23.50
C VAL A 25 -5.05 -7.68 22.39
N PHE A 26 -4.55 -7.62 21.16
CA PHE A 26 -5.08 -8.35 20.01
C PHE A 26 -4.20 -9.54 19.68
N THR A 27 -4.81 -10.70 19.43
CA THR A 27 -4.09 -11.90 18.97
C THR A 27 -4.93 -12.73 18.02
N THR A 28 -4.26 -13.40 17.08
CA THR A 28 -4.85 -14.44 16.24
C THR A 28 -4.69 -15.84 16.87
N ARG A 29 -3.92 -15.94 17.95
CA ARG A 29 -3.59 -17.17 18.65
C ARG A 29 -4.05 -17.10 20.13
N ILE A 30 -5.33 -16.83 20.36
CA ILE A 30 -5.90 -16.78 21.72
C ILE A 30 -5.86 -18.14 22.43
N ASP A 31 -5.73 -19.24 21.70
CA ASP A 31 -5.50 -20.59 22.21
C ASP A 31 -4.26 -20.67 23.12
N THR A 32 -3.30 -19.75 22.94
CA THR A 32 -2.05 -19.72 23.71
C THR A 32 -2.09 -18.81 24.96
N ILE A 33 -3.23 -18.20 25.29
CA ILE A 33 -3.34 -17.19 26.36
C ILE A 33 -2.91 -17.69 27.75
N PHE A 34 -3.05 -18.99 28.04
CA PHE A 34 -2.59 -19.57 29.29
C PHE A 34 -1.06 -19.63 29.42
N GLY A 35 -0.35 -19.57 28.27
CA GLY A 35 1.11 -19.54 28.19
C GLY A 35 1.71 -18.13 28.23
N VAL A 36 0.89 -17.11 28.48
CA VAL A 36 1.36 -15.72 28.56
C VAL A 36 2.26 -15.53 29.78
N THR A 37 3.49 -15.04 29.55
CA THR A 37 4.49 -14.80 30.60
C THR A 37 4.84 -13.32 30.78
N ALA A 38 4.55 -12.49 29.75
CA ALA A 38 4.62 -11.04 29.84
C ALA A 38 3.61 -10.39 28.87
N LEU A 39 3.23 -9.13 29.13
CA LEU A 39 2.69 -8.23 28.12
C LEU A 39 3.79 -7.31 27.62
N ILE A 40 3.88 -7.12 26.32
CA ILE A 40 4.85 -6.20 25.71
C ILE A 40 4.11 -5.03 25.09
N LEU A 41 4.51 -3.82 25.50
CA LEU A 41 3.96 -2.56 25.02
C LEU A 41 4.88 -1.92 23.98
N ALA A 42 4.29 -1.29 23.00
CA ALA A 42 5.00 -0.38 22.10
C ALA A 42 5.52 0.84 22.87
N PRO A 43 6.68 1.39 22.54
CA PRO A 43 7.23 2.59 23.19
C PRO A 43 6.29 3.81 23.17
N GLU A 44 5.41 3.89 22.16
CA GLU A 44 4.43 4.97 21.99
C GLU A 44 3.11 4.73 22.76
N ASN A 45 2.95 3.60 23.43
CA ASN A 45 1.70 3.28 24.11
C ASN A 45 1.40 4.28 25.24
N LYS A 46 0.22 4.91 25.16
CA LYS A 46 -0.20 5.99 26.08
C LYS A 46 -0.24 5.56 27.54
N ILE A 47 -0.55 4.30 27.81
CA ILE A 47 -0.67 3.76 29.16
C ILE A 47 0.62 3.92 29.97
N LEU A 48 1.80 3.90 29.32
CA LEU A 48 3.09 4.10 29.97
C LEU A 48 3.20 5.49 30.60
N ARG A 49 2.70 6.53 29.90
CA ARG A 49 2.69 7.90 30.43
C ARG A 49 1.64 8.10 31.52
N GLU A 50 0.47 7.47 31.36
CA GLU A 50 -0.61 7.52 32.33
C GLU A 50 -0.22 6.85 33.66
N LEU A 51 0.61 5.81 33.59
CA LEU A 51 1.07 5.07 34.77
C LEU A 51 2.46 5.51 35.29
N LYS A 52 3.03 6.58 34.75
CA LYS A 52 4.39 7.04 35.06
C LYS A 52 4.71 7.03 36.56
N GLU A 53 3.83 7.56 37.38
CA GLU A 53 4.01 7.68 38.85
C GLU A 53 4.06 6.32 39.58
N LYS A 54 3.54 5.25 38.91
CA LYS A 54 3.54 3.88 39.47
C LYS A 54 4.72 3.05 38.97
N ILE A 55 5.49 3.54 37.98
CA ILE A 55 6.64 2.85 37.40
C ILE A 55 7.89 3.20 38.20
N THR A 56 8.42 2.23 38.91
CA THR A 56 9.56 2.47 39.84
C THR A 56 10.89 2.69 39.13
N ASN A 57 11.05 2.20 37.90
CA ASN A 57 12.24 2.38 37.05
C ASN A 57 11.96 3.30 35.85
N TRP A 58 11.12 4.33 36.01
CA TRP A 58 10.74 5.24 34.92
C TRP A 58 11.92 5.82 34.13
N PRO A 59 13.05 6.26 34.73
CA PRO A 59 14.17 6.79 33.96
C PRO A 59 14.72 5.80 32.93
N GLU A 60 14.78 4.51 33.22
CA GLU A 60 15.23 3.45 32.33
C GLU A 60 14.21 3.22 31.21
N VAL A 61 12.92 3.14 31.55
CA VAL A 61 11.82 3.01 30.62
C VAL A 61 11.77 4.21 29.66
N GLU A 62 11.89 5.44 30.17
CA GLU A 62 11.87 6.66 29.34
C GLU A 62 13.07 6.73 28.41
N SER A 63 14.26 6.32 28.84
CA SER A 63 15.45 6.24 27.98
C SER A 63 15.23 5.29 26.82
N HIS A 64 14.71 4.08 27.11
CA HIS A 64 14.38 3.09 26.07
C HIS A 64 13.34 3.61 25.09
N ILE A 65 12.28 4.28 25.55
CA ILE A 65 11.27 4.91 24.71
C ILE A 65 11.91 5.93 23.76
N LYS A 66 12.75 6.84 24.29
CA LYS A 66 13.42 7.89 23.51
C LYS A 66 14.34 7.31 22.42
N GLU A 67 15.01 6.22 22.70
CA GLU A 67 15.88 5.53 21.71
C GLU A 67 15.07 4.77 20.66
N SER A 68 14.02 4.08 21.07
CA SER A 68 13.18 3.29 20.18
C SER A 68 12.43 4.16 19.18
N VAL A 69 11.91 5.31 19.58
CA VAL A 69 11.16 6.25 18.74
C VAL A 69 12.03 6.90 17.64
N LYS A 70 13.36 6.93 17.82
CA LYS A 70 14.29 7.42 16.77
C LYS A 70 14.45 6.43 15.61
N LYS A 71 14.13 5.15 15.82
CA LYS A 71 14.24 4.09 14.81
C LYS A 71 12.97 4.06 13.95
N SER A 72 13.12 3.84 12.66
CA SER A 72 11.97 3.57 11.79
C SER A 72 11.33 2.22 12.11
N ASP A 73 10.06 2.04 11.76
CA ASP A 73 9.36 0.76 11.97
C ASP A 73 10.05 -0.42 11.24
N ILE A 74 10.68 -0.15 10.08
CA ILE A 74 11.45 -1.15 9.33
C ILE A 74 12.68 -1.60 10.14
N GLU A 75 13.39 -0.67 10.75
CA GLU A 75 14.54 -0.99 11.59
C GLU A 75 14.15 -1.73 12.86
N ARG A 76 12.99 -1.41 13.44
CA ARG A 76 12.44 -2.03 14.65
C ARG A 76 11.95 -3.46 14.42
N THR A 77 11.43 -3.75 13.23
CA THR A 77 10.88 -5.07 12.88
C THR A 77 11.86 -5.98 12.11
N ASN A 78 13.10 -5.54 11.91
CA ASN A 78 14.11 -6.34 11.23
C ASN A 78 14.48 -7.58 12.08
N GLU A 79 14.24 -8.77 11.52
CA GLU A 79 14.46 -10.06 12.18
C GLU A 79 15.94 -10.37 12.51
N GLN A 80 16.87 -9.70 11.84
CA GLN A 80 18.31 -9.91 12.04
C GLN A 80 18.93 -9.12 13.20
N LYS A 81 18.14 -8.23 13.86
CA LYS A 81 18.62 -7.42 14.98
C LYS A 81 18.19 -8.02 16.32
N GLU A 82 19.08 -7.89 17.29
CA GLU A 82 18.80 -8.21 18.70
C GLU A 82 17.65 -7.31 19.21
N ARG A 83 16.63 -7.91 19.82
CA ARG A 83 15.44 -7.20 20.30
C ARG A 83 15.70 -6.62 21.66
N ALA A 84 15.62 -5.31 21.75
CA ALA A 84 15.81 -4.60 23.02
C ALA A 84 14.47 -4.34 23.71
N GLY A 85 14.45 -4.50 25.04
CA GLY A 85 13.29 -4.20 25.87
C GLY A 85 13.68 -3.93 27.31
N VAL A 86 12.74 -3.30 28.06
CA VAL A 86 12.89 -2.95 29.47
C VAL A 86 11.63 -3.39 30.22
N GLU A 87 11.81 -4.07 31.36
CA GLU A 87 10.69 -4.39 32.26
C GLU A 87 10.12 -3.12 32.90
N VAL A 88 8.80 -2.99 32.90
CA VAL A 88 8.09 -1.89 33.56
C VAL A 88 7.84 -2.26 35.00
N LYS A 89 8.81 -2.01 35.87
CA LYS A 89 8.74 -2.38 37.29
C LYS A 89 7.69 -1.56 38.05
N GLY A 90 6.97 -2.22 38.96
CA GLY A 90 5.86 -1.63 39.71
C GLY A 90 4.49 -1.83 39.05
N ILE A 91 4.46 -2.25 37.79
CA ILE A 91 3.23 -2.55 37.05
C ILE A 91 3.16 -4.05 36.77
N LYS A 92 2.02 -4.66 37.10
CA LYS A 92 1.65 -6.03 36.74
C LYS A 92 0.23 -6.04 36.21
N VAL A 93 -0.08 -6.99 35.39
CA VAL A 93 -1.45 -7.22 34.84
C VAL A 93 -1.92 -8.61 35.25
N ILE A 94 -3.23 -8.80 35.23
CA ILE A 94 -3.88 -10.06 35.59
C ILE A 94 -4.37 -10.72 34.29
N ASN A 95 -3.90 -11.92 34.03
CA ASN A 95 -4.41 -12.73 32.93
C ASN A 95 -5.91 -13.04 33.16
N PRO A 96 -6.80 -12.73 32.20
CA PRO A 96 -8.25 -12.86 32.41
C PRO A 96 -8.72 -14.29 32.66
N LEU A 97 -8.02 -15.33 32.15
CA LEU A 97 -8.46 -16.72 32.25
C LEU A 97 -7.88 -17.47 33.44
N ASN A 98 -6.55 -17.41 33.67
CA ASN A 98 -5.92 -18.17 34.73
C ASN A 98 -5.72 -17.36 36.05
N ARG A 99 -5.96 -16.03 35.97
CA ARG A 99 -5.78 -15.09 37.11
C ARG A 99 -4.33 -14.89 37.57
N GLU A 100 -3.37 -15.37 36.78
CA GLU A 100 -1.95 -15.17 37.10
C GLU A 100 -1.54 -13.71 36.89
N GLU A 101 -0.59 -13.26 37.75
CA GLU A 101 0.06 -11.97 37.59
C GLU A 101 1.13 -12.07 36.48
N VAL A 102 1.08 -11.17 35.53
CA VAL A 102 1.96 -11.13 34.37
C VAL A 102 2.76 -9.82 34.37
N ALA A 103 4.06 -9.89 34.12
CA ALA A 103 4.93 -8.73 34.01
C ALA A 103 4.58 -7.90 32.76
N VAL A 104 4.89 -6.61 32.81
CA VAL A 104 4.75 -5.69 31.68
C VAL A 104 6.14 -5.25 31.22
N TRP A 105 6.38 -5.26 29.93
CA TRP A 105 7.62 -4.84 29.27
C TRP A 105 7.34 -3.79 28.22
N VAL A 106 8.32 -2.97 27.91
CA VAL A 106 8.38 -2.12 26.71
C VAL A 106 9.46 -2.66 25.80
N ALA A 107 9.15 -2.90 24.53
CA ALA A 107 10.14 -3.36 23.57
C ALA A 107 9.97 -2.70 22.19
N ASP A 108 11.08 -2.51 21.51
CA ASP A 108 11.12 -1.76 20.24
C ASP A 108 10.46 -2.49 19.06
N TYR A 109 10.35 -3.82 19.10
CA TYR A 109 9.74 -4.60 18.02
C TYR A 109 8.20 -4.60 18.00
N VAL A 110 7.54 -4.09 19.06
CA VAL A 110 6.09 -3.89 19.09
C VAL A 110 5.73 -2.53 18.52
N ILE A 111 4.80 -2.51 17.55
CA ILE A 111 4.41 -1.31 16.81
C ILE A 111 3.06 -0.81 17.31
N ALA A 112 2.97 0.48 17.63
CA ALA A 112 1.75 1.10 18.18
C ALA A 112 0.56 1.12 17.18
N THR A 113 0.83 1.09 15.87
CA THR A 113 -0.18 1.19 14.81
C THR A 113 -0.91 -0.12 14.50
N TYR A 114 -0.55 -1.22 15.18
CA TYR A 114 -1.21 -2.51 15.01
C TYR A 114 -1.62 -3.10 16.36
N GLY A 115 -2.83 -3.62 16.46
CA GLY A 115 -3.32 -4.29 17.67
C GLY A 115 -3.36 -3.44 18.94
N GLY A 116 -3.44 -2.10 18.82
CA GLY A 116 -3.44 -1.21 19.98
C GLY A 116 -2.07 -0.99 20.62
N GLY A 117 -0.99 -1.47 20.01
CA GLY A 117 0.37 -1.31 20.53
C GLY A 117 0.64 -2.10 21.81
N ALA A 118 -0.07 -3.19 22.02
CA ALA A 118 0.15 -4.14 23.11
C ALA A 118 0.00 -5.57 22.59
N VAL A 119 0.92 -6.44 22.96
CA VAL A 119 0.89 -7.86 22.58
C VAL A 119 1.09 -8.76 23.81
N MET A 120 0.42 -9.90 23.81
CA MET A 120 0.70 -10.96 24.77
C MET A 120 1.94 -11.75 24.31
N MET A 121 2.89 -11.91 25.17
CA MET A 121 4.10 -12.66 24.96
C MET A 121 3.89 -14.14 25.31
N VAL A 122 4.07 -15.02 24.32
CA VAL A 122 3.87 -16.47 24.44
C VAL A 122 5.10 -17.24 23.93
N PRO A 123 6.20 -17.26 24.65
CA PRO A 123 7.50 -17.74 24.17
C PRO A 123 7.50 -19.17 23.63
N ALA A 124 6.67 -20.05 24.17
CA ALA A 124 6.57 -21.43 23.70
C ALA A 124 5.98 -21.55 22.28
N HIS A 125 5.27 -20.51 21.80
CA HIS A 125 4.45 -20.55 20.58
C HIS A 125 4.67 -19.39 19.60
N ASP A 126 5.68 -18.53 19.85
CA ASP A 126 6.10 -17.46 18.93
C ASP A 126 7.62 -17.36 18.92
N ARG A 127 8.22 -17.35 17.71
CA ARG A 127 9.69 -17.29 17.56
C ARG A 127 10.28 -16.00 18.13
N ARG A 128 9.61 -14.88 17.94
CA ARG A 128 10.10 -13.58 18.43
C ARG A 128 10.10 -13.50 19.94
N ASP A 129 9.04 -14.02 20.54
CA ASP A 129 8.89 -14.07 21.97
C ASP A 129 9.86 -15.08 22.62
N TRP A 130 10.14 -16.18 21.90
CA TRP A 130 11.15 -17.16 22.33
C TRP A 130 12.53 -16.54 22.44
N ASP A 131 12.99 -15.85 21.38
CA ASP A 131 14.30 -15.21 21.37
C ASP A 131 14.38 -14.15 22.47
N PHE A 132 13.34 -13.33 22.63
CA PHE A 132 13.25 -12.34 23.68
C PHE A 132 13.29 -12.97 25.08
N ALA A 133 12.52 -14.03 25.29
CA ALA A 133 12.49 -14.73 26.60
C ALA A 133 13.84 -15.33 26.95
N LYS A 134 14.57 -15.91 25.99
CA LYS A 134 15.92 -16.44 26.19
C LYS A 134 16.91 -15.33 26.60
N ASN A 135 16.86 -14.18 25.93
CA ASN A 135 17.75 -13.05 26.19
C ASN A 135 17.55 -12.44 27.58
N TYR A 136 16.30 -12.41 28.05
CA TYR A 136 15.95 -11.76 29.34
C TYR A 136 15.63 -12.74 30.48
N GLY A 137 15.77 -14.05 30.25
CA GLY A 137 15.52 -15.05 31.29
C GLY A 137 14.05 -15.16 31.68
N ILE A 138 13.11 -14.89 30.78
CA ILE A 138 11.66 -14.95 31.05
C ILE A 138 11.19 -16.41 30.88
N ALA A 139 10.24 -16.81 31.74
CA ALA A 139 9.70 -18.16 31.73
C ALA A 139 9.04 -18.54 30.39
N ILE A 140 9.18 -19.78 29.97
CA ILE A 140 8.57 -20.36 28.79
C ILE A 140 7.58 -21.42 29.23
N LYS A 141 6.28 -21.27 28.88
CA LYS A 141 5.18 -22.15 29.30
C LYS A 141 4.53 -22.77 28.07
N GLU A 142 4.58 -24.10 27.95
CA GLU A 142 3.91 -24.83 26.92
C GLU A 142 2.41 -24.95 27.19
N VAL A 143 1.58 -24.59 26.19
CA VAL A 143 0.12 -24.67 26.26
C VAL A 143 -0.51 -25.23 25.00
N VAL A 144 0.28 -25.52 23.98
CA VAL A 144 -0.11 -26.27 22.79
C VAL A 144 0.94 -27.35 22.55
N SER A 145 0.52 -28.61 22.53
CA SER A 145 1.40 -29.76 22.36
C SER A 145 1.77 -29.97 20.89
N GLY A 146 2.93 -30.56 20.64
CA GLY A 146 3.35 -31.00 19.30
C GLY A 146 4.83 -30.78 18.97
N GLY A 147 5.58 -30.09 19.83
CA GLY A 147 7.01 -29.83 19.64
C GLY A 147 7.84 -30.00 20.91
N ASP A 148 9.17 -29.87 20.79
CA ASP A 148 10.10 -29.89 21.93
C ASP A 148 10.50 -28.44 22.26
N ILE A 149 9.73 -27.79 23.15
CA ILE A 149 9.94 -26.41 23.56
C ILE A 149 11.25 -26.17 24.32
N SER A 150 12.04 -27.20 24.61
CA SER A 150 13.38 -27.01 25.16
C SER A 150 14.39 -26.54 24.09
N LYS A 151 14.14 -26.86 22.84
CA LYS A 151 14.99 -26.57 21.68
C LYS A 151 14.52 -25.38 20.87
N GLU A 152 13.22 -25.31 20.57
CA GLU A 152 12.63 -24.27 19.76
C GLU A 152 11.14 -24.07 20.06
N PRO A 153 10.52 -22.92 19.69
CA PRO A 153 9.10 -22.71 19.91
C PRO A 153 8.26 -23.57 18.97
N HIS A 154 7.15 -24.12 19.45
CA HIS A 154 6.15 -24.81 18.65
C HIS A 154 5.11 -23.80 18.15
N ILE A 155 5.24 -23.36 16.88
CA ILE A 155 4.38 -22.32 16.30
C ILE A 155 3.14 -22.84 15.59
N GLU A 156 3.09 -24.15 15.33
CA GLU A 156 1.97 -24.79 14.64
C GLU A 156 0.73 -24.93 15.54
N TYR A 157 -0.40 -25.23 14.94
CA TYR A 157 -1.59 -25.65 15.66
C TYR A 157 -1.41 -27.07 16.22
N GLY A 158 -2.05 -27.35 17.35
CA GLY A 158 -1.96 -28.64 18.01
C GLY A 158 -3.09 -28.82 19.02
N ARG A 159 -2.89 -29.68 20.01
CA ARG A 159 -3.83 -29.83 21.11
C ARG A 159 -3.46 -28.93 22.27
N VAL A 160 -4.46 -28.20 22.78
CA VAL A 160 -4.30 -27.31 23.93
C VAL A 160 -4.08 -28.15 25.20
N ILE A 161 -3.05 -27.77 25.96
CA ILE A 161 -2.67 -28.38 27.25
C ILE A 161 -2.42 -27.29 28.28
N ASN A 162 -2.36 -27.62 29.55
CA ASN A 162 -2.10 -26.67 30.68
C ASN A 162 -3.05 -25.46 30.68
N SER A 163 -4.29 -25.62 30.20
CA SER A 163 -5.25 -24.55 29.91
C SER A 163 -6.63 -24.83 30.55
N LYS A 164 -6.65 -25.44 31.74
CA LYS A 164 -7.86 -25.72 32.53
C LYS A 164 -8.95 -26.46 31.70
N GLU A 165 -10.17 -25.91 31.68
CA GLU A 165 -11.33 -26.46 30.97
C GLU A 165 -11.15 -26.55 29.44
N PHE A 166 -10.15 -25.92 28.87
CA PHE A 166 -9.86 -25.95 27.44
C PHE A 166 -8.84 -27.04 27.07
N ASN A 167 -8.35 -27.80 28.04
CA ASN A 167 -7.40 -28.90 27.77
C ASN A 167 -7.97 -29.96 26.82
N GLY A 168 -7.14 -30.44 25.91
CA GLY A 168 -7.48 -31.49 24.93
C GLY A 168 -8.22 -31.00 23.70
N LEU A 169 -8.66 -29.74 23.64
CA LEU A 169 -9.25 -29.17 22.45
C LEU A 169 -8.21 -28.99 21.35
N ASP A 170 -8.62 -29.07 20.09
CA ASP A 170 -7.84 -28.58 18.98
C ASP A 170 -7.70 -27.06 19.05
N SER A 171 -6.56 -26.51 18.58
CA SER A 171 -6.29 -25.06 18.64
C SER A 171 -7.41 -24.22 18.03
N GLN A 172 -8.02 -24.64 16.92
CA GLN A 172 -9.09 -23.87 16.26
C GLN A 172 -10.37 -23.86 17.11
N GLU A 173 -10.73 -25.01 17.68
CA GLU A 173 -11.86 -25.13 18.60
C GLU A 173 -11.62 -24.30 19.88
N ALA A 174 -10.40 -24.35 20.38
CA ALA A 174 -10.01 -23.56 21.56
C ALA A 174 -10.08 -22.04 21.29
N ILE A 175 -9.65 -21.58 20.10
CA ILE A 175 -9.79 -20.17 19.70
C ILE A 175 -11.24 -19.73 19.76
N GLU A 176 -12.17 -20.52 19.22
CA GLU A 176 -13.59 -20.15 19.22
C GLU A 176 -14.17 -20.13 20.65
N LYS A 177 -13.91 -21.18 21.43
CA LYS A 177 -14.44 -21.30 22.78
C LYS A 177 -13.86 -20.25 23.75
N ILE A 178 -12.56 -19.99 23.71
CA ILE A 178 -11.92 -18.96 24.53
C ILE A 178 -12.41 -17.58 24.14
N THR A 179 -12.55 -17.29 22.83
CA THR A 179 -13.09 -16.03 22.34
C THR A 179 -14.52 -15.80 22.85
N GLN A 180 -15.37 -16.82 22.80
CA GLN A 180 -16.72 -16.74 23.33
C GLN A 180 -16.74 -16.53 24.85
N TRP A 181 -15.92 -17.29 25.59
CA TRP A 181 -15.80 -17.15 27.04
C TRP A 181 -15.40 -15.72 27.45
N LEU A 182 -14.43 -15.11 26.73
CA LEU A 182 -14.02 -13.71 26.97
C LEU A 182 -15.18 -12.73 26.69
N ALA A 183 -15.97 -12.97 25.64
CA ALA A 183 -17.12 -12.13 25.31
C ALA A 183 -18.22 -12.23 26.39
N ASP A 184 -18.55 -13.44 26.81
CA ASP A 184 -19.59 -13.70 27.85
C ASP A 184 -19.23 -13.08 29.20
N ASN A 185 -17.91 -12.96 29.50
CA ASN A 185 -17.41 -12.36 30.74
C ASN A 185 -17.06 -10.85 30.59
N ASN A 186 -17.33 -10.19 29.45
CA ASN A 186 -16.96 -8.81 29.17
C ASN A 186 -15.45 -8.51 29.33
N LEU A 187 -14.59 -9.49 28.99
CA LEU A 187 -13.14 -9.43 29.08
C LEU A 187 -12.46 -9.44 27.72
N GLY A 188 -13.23 -9.24 26.64
CA GLY A 188 -12.72 -9.25 25.28
C GLY A 188 -13.74 -9.76 24.28
N GLY A 189 -13.27 -10.29 23.12
CA GLY A 189 -14.12 -10.90 22.12
C GLY A 189 -13.55 -10.81 20.71
N LYS A 190 -14.30 -11.35 19.76
CA LYS A 190 -13.92 -11.40 18.35
C LYS A 190 -13.74 -10.00 17.77
N THR A 191 -12.68 -9.80 17.03
CA THR A 191 -12.38 -8.50 16.39
C THR A 191 -11.63 -8.69 15.07
N ILE A 192 -11.60 -7.63 14.28
CA ILE A 192 -10.90 -7.59 13.01
C ILE A 192 -9.90 -6.43 13.06
N ASN A 193 -8.64 -6.73 12.76
CA ASN A 193 -7.60 -5.73 12.59
C ASN A 193 -7.08 -5.70 11.16
N TYR A 194 -6.52 -4.58 10.76
CA TYR A 194 -5.92 -4.38 9.46
C TYR A 194 -4.47 -3.94 9.62
N LYS A 195 -3.58 -4.50 8.78
CA LYS A 195 -2.17 -4.07 8.71
C LYS A 195 -2.04 -2.71 8.03
N LEU A 196 -2.97 -2.39 7.12
CA LEU A 196 -3.02 -1.12 6.42
C LEU A 196 -3.23 0.02 7.44
N ARG A 197 -2.35 1.02 7.38
CA ARG A 197 -2.47 2.25 8.17
C ARG A 197 -3.51 3.17 7.54
N ASP A 198 -4.11 4.04 8.37
CA ASP A 198 -5.00 5.07 7.90
C ASP A 198 -4.31 5.98 6.88
N TRP A 199 -5.06 6.36 5.86
CA TRP A 199 -4.57 7.33 4.90
C TRP A 199 -4.57 8.72 5.53
N ILE A 200 -3.38 9.26 5.77
CA ILE A 200 -3.23 10.65 6.21
C ILE A 200 -3.55 11.54 5.01
N PHE A 201 -4.67 12.24 5.08
CA PHE A 201 -5.25 13.02 3.97
C PHE A 201 -4.75 14.46 3.91
N SER A 202 -3.87 14.88 4.80
CA SER A 202 -3.32 16.23 4.87
C SER A 202 -1.84 16.29 4.54
N ARG A 203 -1.42 17.39 3.89
CA ARG A 203 -0.03 17.68 3.53
C ARG A 203 0.32 19.12 3.87
N GLN A 204 1.51 19.32 4.42
CA GLN A 204 2.06 20.61 4.83
C GLN A 204 2.91 21.19 3.71
N HIS A 205 2.30 21.45 2.55
CA HIS A 205 2.95 22.10 1.41
C HIS A 205 2.02 23.14 0.77
N TYR A 206 2.58 24.04 0.00
CA TYR A 206 1.84 25.14 -0.63
C TYR A 206 0.87 24.64 -1.72
N TRP A 207 1.30 23.71 -2.53
CA TRP A 207 0.56 23.20 -3.67
C TRP A 207 -0.36 22.03 -3.27
N GLY A 208 -1.39 21.80 -4.05
CA GLY A 208 -2.39 20.75 -3.85
C GLY A 208 -3.80 21.33 -3.67
N GLU A 209 -4.80 20.47 -3.67
CA GLU A 209 -6.19 20.87 -3.45
C GLU A 209 -6.39 21.33 -1.99
N PRO A 210 -6.83 22.59 -1.74
CA PRO A 210 -7.13 23.03 -0.38
C PRO A 210 -8.26 22.21 0.25
N ILE A 211 -8.11 21.87 1.52
CA ILE A 211 -9.15 21.18 2.27
C ILE A 211 -10.23 22.20 2.68
N PRO A 212 -11.52 22.04 2.25
CA PRO A 212 -12.54 23.07 2.41
C PRO A 212 -13.15 23.08 3.83
N ILE A 213 -12.30 23.25 4.83
CA ILE A 213 -12.65 23.29 6.26
C ILE A 213 -12.21 24.63 6.87
N ILE A 214 -13.02 25.14 7.78
CA ILE A 214 -12.73 26.32 8.59
C ILE A 214 -12.78 25.90 10.07
N HIS A 215 -11.73 26.24 10.81
CA HIS A 215 -11.60 25.97 12.24
C HIS A 215 -12.10 27.17 13.05
N CYS A 216 -13.10 26.95 13.86
CA CYS A 216 -13.71 27.96 14.71
C CYS A 216 -13.68 27.53 16.18
N ASP A 217 -13.18 28.38 17.08
CA ASP A 217 -13.05 28.07 18.51
C ASP A 217 -14.41 27.69 19.15
N LYS A 218 -15.52 28.28 18.67
CA LYS A 218 -16.86 27.97 19.18
C LYS A 218 -17.51 26.78 18.49
N CYS A 219 -17.34 26.63 17.16
CA CYS A 219 -18.12 25.70 16.36
C CYS A 219 -17.34 24.45 15.95
N GLY A 220 -16.02 24.39 16.25
CA GLY A 220 -15.12 23.34 15.80
C GLY A 220 -14.84 23.42 14.30
N ALA A 221 -14.66 22.30 13.65
CA ALA A 221 -14.49 22.19 12.20
C ALA A 221 -15.82 22.46 11.47
N VAL A 222 -15.82 23.43 10.57
CA VAL A 222 -17.01 23.86 9.81
C VAL A 222 -16.68 23.81 8.32
N PRO A 223 -17.47 23.14 7.47
CA PRO A 223 -17.23 23.13 6.03
C PRO A 223 -17.39 24.52 5.42
N VAL A 224 -16.59 24.80 4.40
CA VAL A 224 -16.79 25.98 3.54
C VAL A 224 -18.13 25.83 2.82
N PRO A 225 -18.99 26.89 2.77
CA PRO A 225 -20.25 26.83 2.04
C PRO A 225 -20.04 26.53 0.55
N GLU A 226 -20.95 25.76 -0.06
CA GLU A 226 -20.86 25.38 -1.48
C GLU A 226 -20.70 26.57 -2.44
N LYS A 227 -21.39 27.67 -2.17
CA LYS A 227 -21.29 28.91 -2.96
C LYS A 227 -19.91 29.57 -2.92
N ASP A 228 -19.09 29.23 -1.94
CA ASP A 228 -17.74 29.77 -1.74
C ASP A 228 -16.66 28.78 -2.22
N LEU A 229 -17.05 27.70 -2.93
CA LEU A 229 -16.17 26.73 -3.57
C LEU A 229 -15.92 27.10 -5.04
N PRO A 230 -14.77 26.75 -5.57
CA PRO A 230 -13.61 26.11 -4.93
C PRO A 230 -12.85 27.03 -4.00
N VAL A 231 -12.17 26.49 -2.97
CA VAL A 231 -11.18 27.25 -2.21
C VAL A 231 -9.92 27.33 -3.05
N GLU A 232 -9.59 28.56 -3.49
CA GLU A 232 -8.41 28.81 -4.33
C GLU A 232 -7.16 29.04 -3.48
N LEU A 233 -6.01 28.58 -3.98
CA LEU A 233 -4.71 28.89 -3.38
C LEU A 233 -4.36 30.35 -3.60
N PRO A 234 -3.79 31.04 -2.60
CA PRO A 234 -3.34 32.43 -2.77
C PRO A 234 -2.13 32.48 -3.68
N TYR A 235 -2.05 33.46 -4.57
CA TYR A 235 -0.85 33.66 -5.36
C TYR A 235 0.29 34.20 -4.51
N VAL A 236 1.42 33.49 -4.47
CA VAL A 236 2.64 33.94 -3.79
C VAL A 236 3.84 33.78 -4.71
N LYS A 237 4.69 34.81 -4.76
CA LYS A 237 5.92 34.81 -5.57
C LYS A 237 6.97 33.85 -5.03
N LYS A 238 7.04 33.69 -3.72
CA LYS A 238 7.94 32.78 -3.01
C LYS A 238 7.25 32.29 -1.75
N TYR A 239 7.41 31.03 -1.44
CA TYR A 239 7.04 30.43 -0.17
C TYR A 239 8.23 29.67 0.40
N GLN A 240 8.33 29.61 1.71
CA GLN A 240 9.37 28.86 2.42
C GLN A 240 8.71 27.98 3.49
N PRO A 241 9.32 26.83 3.82
CA PRO A 241 8.89 26.04 4.97
C PRO A 241 8.91 26.91 6.25
N THR A 242 7.90 26.76 7.10
CA THR A 242 7.78 27.55 8.33
C THR A 242 8.83 27.18 9.38
N GLY A 243 9.47 26.01 9.26
CA GLY A 243 10.38 25.46 10.27
C GLY A 243 9.65 24.91 11.52
N THR A 244 8.33 25.09 11.62
CA THR A 244 7.49 24.64 12.74
C THR A 244 6.78 23.34 12.45
N GLY A 245 6.86 22.82 11.20
CA GLY A 245 6.07 21.67 10.71
C GLY A 245 4.69 22.04 10.18
N GLU A 246 4.31 23.32 10.26
CA GLU A 246 3.07 23.82 9.66
C GLU A 246 3.23 24.06 8.15
N SER A 247 2.11 24.07 7.43
CA SER A 247 2.07 24.40 6.01
C SER A 247 2.59 25.83 5.75
N PRO A 248 3.30 26.07 4.64
CA PRO A 248 3.65 27.43 4.20
C PRO A 248 2.44 28.36 4.05
N LEU A 249 1.25 27.81 3.81
CA LEU A 249 0.00 28.57 3.76
C LEU A 249 -0.37 29.17 5.11
N ALA A 250 0.05 28.58 6.23
CA ALA A 250 -0.22 29.11 7.57
C ALA A 250 0.39 30.50 7.81
N ALA A 251 1.46 30.84 7.09
CA ALA A 251 2.11 32.15 7.16
C ALA A 251 1.38 33.27 6.38
N ILE A 252 0.34 32.94 5.60
CA ILE A 252 -0.41 33.88 4.76
C ILE A 252 -1.68 34.33 5.49
N GLU A 253 -1.52 35.25 6.42
CA GLU A 253 -2.57 35.63 7.37
C GLU A 253 -3.87 36.12 6.68
N GLU A 254 -3.75 36.86 5.56
CA GLU A 254 -4.88 37.35 4.77
C GLU A 254 -5.74 36.21 4.18
N TRP A 255 -5.12 35.10 3.83
CA TRP A 255 -5.81 33.92 3.30
C TRP A 255 -6.35 33.03 4.41
N VAL A 256 -5.61 32.91 5.52
CA VAL A 256 -5.99 32.05 6.67
C VAL A 256 -7.15 32.64 7.45
N SER A 257 -7.17 33.95 7.69
CA SER A 257 -8.13 34.62 8.56
C SER A 257 -9.47 34.81 7.87
N VAL A 258 -10.51 34.17 8.38
CA VAL A 258 -11.86 34.21 7.81
C VAL A 258 -12.93 34.34 8.90
N LYS A 259 -14.18 34.57 8.50
CA LYS A 259 -15.33 34.50 9.41
C LYS A 259 -15.95 33.11 9.35
N CYS A 260 -16.25 32.54 10.51
CA CYS A 260 -16.96 31.26 10.60
C CYS A 260 -18.32 31.36 9.88
N PRO A 261 -18.63 30.48 8.92
CA PRO A 261 -19.90 30.51 8.19
C PRO A 261 -21.11 30.35 9.13
N LYS A 262 -20.97 29.57 10.22
CA LYS A 262 -22.03 29.23 11.15
C LYS A 262 -22.31 30.34 12.20
N CYS A 263 -21.28 30.88 12.84
CA CYS A 263 -21.46 31.84 13.95
C CYS A 263 -20.92 33.23 13.70
N LYS A 264 -20.30 33.48 12.52
CA LYS A 264 -19.73 34.77 12.06
C LYS A 264 -18.56 35.30 12.88
N ARG A 265 -18.07 34.59 13.91
CA ARG A 265 -16.88 34.95 14.69
C ARG A 265 -15.61 34.76 13.85
N PRO A 266 -14.50 35.40 14.24
CA PRO A 266 -13.18 35.11 13.65
C PRO A 266 -12.90 33.60 13.70
N ALA A 267 -12.30 33.09 12.62
CA ALA A 267 -11.96 31.69 12.43
C ALA A 267 -10.79 31.59 11.46
N LYS A 268 -10.22 30.39 11.32
CA LYS A 268 -9.07 30.13 10.45
C LYS A 268 -9.38 29.07 9.40
N ARG A 269 -8.96 29.27 8.17
CA ARG A 269 -8.97 28.19 7.16
C ARG A 269 -8.04 27.07 7.56
N GLU A 270 -8.36 25.86 7.11
CA GLU A 270 -7.41 24.75 7.08
C GLU A 270 -6.26 25.14 6.15
N THR A 271 -5.03 24.95 6.62
CA THR A 271 -3.82 25.32 5.89
C THR A 271 -3.11 24.13 5.24
N ASP A 272 -3.49 22.93 5.61
CA ASP A 272 -3.05 21.72 4.93
C ASP A 272 -3.77 21.56 3.59
N THR A 273 -3.09 20.96 2.63
CA THR A 273 -3.68 20.58 1.33
C THR A 273 -3.87 19.08 1.23
N MET A 274 -4.69 18.65 0.26
CA MET A 274 -4.90 17.22 -0.01
C MET A 274 -3.64 16.60 -0.63
N PRO A 275 -3.38 15.29 -0.43
CA PRO A 275 -2.29 14.60 -1.11
C PRO A 275 -2.58 14.46 -2.61
N ASN A 276 -1.53 14.31 -3.43
CA ASN A 276 -1.66 14.08 -4.89
C ASN A 276 -2.65 12.97 -5.26
N TRP A 277 -2.74 11.95 -4.42
CA TRP A 277 -3.65 10.82 -4.64
C TRP A 277 -5.13 11.20 -4.46
N ALA A 278 -5.47 12.34 -3.90
CA ALA A 278 -6.85 12.82 -3.81
C ALA A 278 -7.35 13.22 -5.21
N GLY A 279 -6.67 14.17 -5.87
CA GLY A 279 -7.01 14.61 -7.22
C GLY A 279 -6.94 13.48 -8.24
N SER A 280 -5.87 12.68 -8.20
CA SER A 280 -5.71 11.54 -9.12
C SER A 280 -6.72 10.41 -8.90
N SER A 281 -7.42 10.37 -7.76
CA SER A 281 -8.36 9.30 -7.46
C SER A 281 -9.67 9.35 -8.25
N TRP A 282 -10.00 10.47 -8.87
CA TRP A 282 -11.25 10.65 -9.58
C TRP A 282 -11.11 11.23 -11.00
N TYR A 283 -9.88 11.44 -11.51
CA TYR A 283 -9.63 12.05 -12.81
C TYR A 283 -10.35 11.36 -13.96
N PHE A 284 -10.42 10.03 -13.95
CA PHE A 284 -11.08 9.23 -14.99
C PHE A 284 -12.60 9.45 -15.03
N LEU A 285 -13.21 9.82 -13.90
CA LEU A 285 -14.61 10.24 -13.86
C LEU A 285 -14.78 11.60 -14.53
N ARG A 286 -13.92 12.56 -14.21
CA ARG A 286 -13.93 13.90 -14.78
C ARG A 286 -13.65 13.89 -16.28
N TYR A 287 -12.84 12.95 -16.79
CA TYR A 287 -12.58 12.80 -18.22
C TYR A 287 -13.82 12.50 -19.05
N THR A 288 -14.85 11.93 -18.46
CA THR A 288 -16.11 11.68 -19.15
C THR A 288 -16.87 12.98 -19.48
N ASP A 289 -16.65 14.04 -18.68
CA ASP A 289 -17.35 15.33 -18.81
C ASP A 289 -16.46 16.53 -18.38
N PRO A 290 -15.34 16.78 -19.06
CA PRO A 290 -14.30 17.70 -18.59
C PRO A 290 -14.70 19.19 -18.61
N LYS A 291 -15.74 19.55 -19.39
CA LYS A 291 -16.19 20.94 -19.54
C LYS A 291 -17.43 21.28 -18.71
N ASN A 292 -17.91 20.38 -17.88
CA ASN A 292 -19.07 20.62 -17.03
C ASN A 292 -18.63 21.44 -15.80
N ASN A 293 -19.22 22.62 -15.62
CA ASN A 293 -18.91 23.50 -14.51
C ASN A 293 -19.91 23.41 -13.36
N ASP A 294 -21.04 22.73 -13.55
CA ASP A 294 -22.14 22.68 -12.58
C ASP A 294 -22.04 21.46 -11.67
N ILE A 295 -21.63 20.30 -12.23
CA ILE A 295 -21.48 19.04 -11.51
C ILE A 295 -20.16 18.37 -11.89
N PHE A 296 -19.70 17.42 -11.06
CA PHE A 296 -18.40 16.79 -11.29
C PHE A 296 -18.37 15.93 -12.57
N ALA A 297 -19.48 15.34 -12.99
CA ALA A 297 -19.69 14.71 -14.29
C ALA A 297 -21.18 14.36 -14.48
N ASP A 298 -21.68 14.40 -15.72
CA ASP A 298 -23.05 14.01 -16.06
C ASP A 298 -23.26 12.51 -15.89
N SER A 299 -24.37 12.14 -15.25
CA SER A 299 -24.68 10.74 -14.90
C SER A 299 -24.85 9.83 -16.11
N LYS A 300 -25.36 10.34 -17.24
CA LYS A 300 -25.53 9.56 -18.47
C LYS A 300 -24.17 9.29 -19.13
N LYS A 301 -23.27 10.27 -19.09
CA LYS A 301 -21.89 10.10 -19.58
C LYS A 301 -21.14 9.10 -18.72
N LEU A 302 -21.26 9.20 -17.39
CA LEU A 302 -20.69 8.22 -16.47
C LEU A 302 -21.24 6.81 -16.73
N SER A 303 -22.55 6.65 -16.92
CA SER A 303 -23.16 5.35 -17.21
C SER A 303 -22.73 4.75 -18.55
N TYR A 304 -22.40 5.59 -19.52
CA TYR A 304 -21.90 5.14 -20.84
C TYR A 304 -20.43 4.69 -20.78
N TRP A 305 -19.56 5.44 -20.06
CA TRP A 305 -18.11 5.23 -20.09
C TRP A 305 -17.57 4.33 -18.97
N LEU A 306 -18.30 4.14 -17.86
CA LEU A 306 -17.87 3.29 -16.74
C LEU A 306 -18.47 1.87 -16.85
N MET A 307 -17.77 0.86 -16.37
CA MET A 307 -16.41 0.82 -15.78
C MET A 307 -15.34 1.06 -16.83
N VAL A 308 -14.15 1.57 -16.41
CA VAL A 308 -12.99 1.59 -17.28
C VAL A 308 -12.62 0.17 -17.71
N ASP A 309 -12.61 -0.11 -19.02
CA ASP A 309 -12.45 -1.47 -19.57
C ASP A 309 -11.10 -2.08 -19.24
N LEU A 310 -10.03 -1.30 -19.40
CA LEU A 310 -8.66 -1.72 -19.11
C LEU A 310 -7.89 -0.59 -18.45
N TYR A 311 -7.38 -0.86 -17.25
CA TYR A 311 -6.52 0.06 -16.51
C TYR A 311 -5.09 -0.44 -16.49
N ASN A 312 -4.22 0.25 -17.21
CA ASN A 312 -2.80 -0.09 -17.32
C ASN A 312 -1.94 0.84 -16.48
N GLY A 313 -0.97 0.30 -15.76
CA GLY A 313 -0.07 1.09 -14.93
C GLY A 313 0.95 0.25 -14.17
N GLY A 314 1.92 0.92 -13.54
CA GLY A 314 2.98 0.27 -12.78
C GLY A 314 2.48 -0.53 -11.58
N MET A 315 3.23 -1.56 -11.22
CA MET A 315 2.90 -2.46 -10.10
C MET A 315 2.84 -1.71 -8.76
N GLU A 316 3.67 -0.68 -8.56
CA GLU A 316 3.73 0.17 -7.37
C GLU A 316 2.39 0.84 -7.05
N HIS A 317 1.61 1.17 -8.07
CA HIS A 317 0.30 1.81 -7.91
C HIS A 317 -0.77 0.88 -7.32
N THR A 318 -0.50 -0.43 -7.21
CA THR A 318 -1.40 -1.37 -6.53
C THR A 318 -1.70 -0.96 -5.10
N THR A 319 -0.71 -0.40 -4.42
CA THR A 319 -0.78 0.04 -3.01
C THR A 319 -0.85 1.56 -2.85
N LEU A 320 -0.88 2.31 -3.95
CA LEU A 320 -0.94 3.76 -4.01
C LEU A 320 -2.22 4.21 -4.73
N HIS A 321 -2.09 4.73 -5.95
CA HIS A 321 -3.19 5.30 -6.72
C HIS A 321 -4.40 4.36 -6.86
N LEU A 322 -4.19 3.08 -7.19
CA LEU A 322 -5.30 2.14 -7.40
C LEU A 322 -6.08 1.84 -6.11
N LEU A 323 -5.39 1.80 -4.97
CA LEU A 323 -6.04 1.62 -3.68
C LEU A 323 -6.91 2.82 -3.34
N TYR A 324 -6.36 4.04 -3.47
CA TYR A 324 -7.06 5.27 -3.13
C TYR A 324 -8.18 5.59 -4.11
N SER A 325 -7.99 5.42 -5.42
CA SER A 325 -9.03 5.64 -6.41
C SER A 325 -10.21 4.66 -6.26
N ARG A 326 -9.94 3.41 -5.90
CA ARG A 326 -10.97 2.42 -5.60
C ARG A 326 -11.75 2.78 -4.32
N PHE A 327 -11.05 3.22 -3.27
CA PHE A 327 -11.70 3.71 -2.04
C PHE A 327 -12.60 4.91 -2.34
N TRP A 328 -12.09 5.89 -3.08
CA TRP A 328 -12.83 7.08 -3.49
C TRP A 328 -14.05 6.74 -4.34
N HIS A 329 -13.90 5.84 -5.30
CA HIS A 329 -14.99 5.38 -6.14
C HIS A 329 -16.10 4.67 -5.35
N LYS A 330 -15.74 3.82 -4.38
CA LYS A 330 -16.72 3.16 -3.51
C LYS A 330 -17.49 4.16 -2.65
N PHE A 331 -16.83 5.17 -2.13
CA PHE A 331 -17.48 6.27 -1.42
C PHE A 331 -18.48 7.02 -2.31
N LEU A 332 -18.09 7.35 -3.55
CA LEU A 332 -18.99 7.97 -4.51
C LEU A 332 -20.16 7.05 -4.91
N TYR A 333 -19.93 5.74 -4.95
CA TYR A 333 -20.99 4.76 -5.20
C TYR A 333 -22.00 4.72 -4.05
N ASP A 334 -21.56 4.74 -2.80
CA ASP A 334 -22.45 4.81 -1.63
C ASP A 334 -23.33 6.08 -1.65
N LEU A 335 -22.79 7.19 -2.17
CA LEU A 335 -23.51 8.44 -2.41
C LEU A 335 -24.37 8.42 -3.70
N LYS A 336 -24.37 7.32 -4.47
CA LYS A 336 -25.10 7.17 -5.75
C LYS A 336 -24.67 8.17 -6.84
N LEU A 337 -23.43 8.62 -6.80
CA LEU A 337 -22.84 9.55 -7.75
C LEU A 337 -22.15 8.87 -8.93
N VAL A 338 -21.89 7.57 -8.83
CA VAL A 338 -21.32 6.74 -9.90
C VAL A 338 -22.15 5.47 -10.09
N PRO A 339 -22.22 4.90 -11.32
CA PRO A 339 -23.16 3.82 -11.64
C PRO A 339 -22.68 2.43 -11.20
N THR A 340 -21.39 2.24 -10.95
CA THR A 340 -20.78 0.92 -10.69
C THR A 340 -20.07 0.87 -9.35
N PRO A 341 -20.07 -0.28 -8.63
CA PRO A 341 -19.37 -0.42 -7.34
C PRO A 341 -17.85 -0.52 -7.48
N GLU A 342 -17.33 -0.77 -8.68
CA GLU A 342 -15.90 -0.87 -8.98
C GLU A 342 -15.52 0.06 -10.12
N PRO A 343 -14.34 0.71 -10.06
CA PRO A 343 -13.91 1.67 -11.09
C PRO A 343 -13.39 1.02 -12.36
N TYR A 344 -12.78 -0.17 -12.26
CA TYR A 344 -12.03 -0.82 -13.33
C TYR A 344 -12.50 -2.24 -13.56
N ALA A 345 -12.79 -2.62 -14.82
CA ALA A 345 -13.16 -3.98 -15.20
C ALA A 345 -11.94 -4.91 -15.20
N ARG A 346 -10.82 -4.47 -15.75
CA ARG A 346 -9.57 -5.21 -15.80
C ARG A 346 -8.38 -4.31 -15.48
N ARG A 347 -7.39 -4.87 -14.81
CA ARG A 347 -6.10 -4.24 -14.58
C ARG A 347 -4.97 -5.06 -15.18
N ARG A 348 -4.05 -4.37 -15.86
CA ARG A 348 -2.76 -4.93 -16.27
C ARG A 348 -1.62 -4.10 -15.70
N SER A 349 -0.64 -4.77 -15.14
CA SER A 349 0.62 -4.12 -14.75
C SER A 349 1.63 -4.31 -15.86
N HIS A 350 2.30 -3.24 -16.23
CA HIS A 350 3.54 -3.37 -17.00
C HIS A 350 4.72 -3.64 -16.08
N GLY A 351 5.78 -4.22 -16.65
CA GLY A 351 7.06 -4.36 -15.97
C GLY A 351 7.81 -3.02 -15.88
N MET A 352 8.96 -3.05 -15.23
CA MET A 352 9.82 -1.89 -15.08
C MET A 352 10.98 -1.96 -16.08
N VAL A 353 11.25 -0.86 -16.77
CA VAL A 353 12.48 -0.74 -17.57
C VAL A 353 13.61 -0.34 -16.63
N LEU A 354 14.59 -1.22 -16.53
CA LEU A 354 15.81 -1.01 -15.75
C LEU A 354 16.90 -0.41 -16.65
N ALA A 355 17.87 0.27 -16.07
CA ALA A 355 19.05 0.72 -16.80
C ALA A 355 19.95 -0.48 -17.23
N GLU A 356 20.94 -0.22 -18.06
CA GLU A 356 21.88 -1.28 -18.53
C GLU A 356 22.64 -1.95 -17.39
N ASP A 357 22.80 -1.26 -16.24
CA ASP A 357 23.42 -1.74 -15.01
C ASP A 357 22.49 -2.62 -14.15
N ASN A 358 21.31 -3.00 -14.67
CA ASN A 358 20.32 -3.80 -13.96
C ASN A 358 19.69 -3.10 -12.74
N GLN A 359 19.82 -1.78 -12.63
CA GLN A 359 19.29 -0.98 -11.54
C GLN A 359 18.09 -0.14 -12.00
N LYS A 360 17.22 0.19 -11.04
CA LYS A 360 16.15 1.14 -11.32
C LYS A 360 16.74 2.50 -11.71
N MET A 361 16.25 3.07 -12.80
CA MET A 361 16.62 4.42 -13.23
C MET A 361 16.23 5.46 -12.18
N SER A 362 17.16 6.31 -11.78
CA SER A 362 16.89 7.43 -10.87
C SER A 362 17.82 8.61 -11.10
N LYS A 363 17.34 9.83 -10.85
CA LYS A 363 18.14 11.07 -10.97
C LYS A 363 19.36 11.04 -10.05
N SER A 364 19.21 10.51 -8.85
CA SER A 364 20.29 10.43 -7.86
C SER A 364 21.42 9.48 -8.26
N ARG A 365 21.15 8.52 -9.15
CA ARG A 365 22.16 7.59 -9.68
C ARG A 365 22.78 8.02 -11.00
N GLY A 366 22.17 9.01 -11.68
CA GLY A 366 22.62 9.48 -12.97
C GLY A 366 22.45 8.48 -14.13
N ASN A 367 21.64 7.43 -13.95
CA ASN A 367 21.43 6.36 -14.94
C ASN A 367 20.08 6.48 -15.69
N ILE A 368 19.52 7.67 -15.74
CA ILE A 368 18.27 7.96 -16.47
C ILE A 368 18.59 8.12 -17.96
N LEU A 369 17.74 7.52 -18.79
CA LEU A 369 17.70 7.74 -20.24
C LEU A 369 16.55 8.70 -20.54
N ASN A 370 16.84 9.84 -21.16
CA ASN A 370 15.82 10.79 -21.56
C ASN A 370 15.24 10.35 -22.93
N PRO A 371 13.92 10.16 -23.03
CA PRO A 371 13.28 9.82 -24.30
C PRO A 371 13.57 10.82 -25.43
N ASP A 372 13.65 12.13 -25.13
CA ASP A 372 13.90 13.15 -26.15
C ASP A 372 15.26 12.98 -26.82
N ASP A 373 16.32 12.65 -26.07
CA ASP A 373 17.66 12.40 -26.62
C ASP A 373 17.67 11.18 -27.57
N ILE A 374 16.87 10.16 -27.22
CA ILE A 374 16.72 8.95 -28.03
C ILE A 374 15.92 9.25 -29.29
N ILE A 375 14.85 10.02 -29.20
CA ILE A 375 13.97 10.40 -30.31
C ILE A 375 14.75 11.22 -31.33
N GLU A 376 15.60 12.14 -30.87
CA GLU A 376 16.44 12.97 -31.75
C GLU A 376 17.37 12.13 -32.62
N VAL A 377 17.96 11.05 -32.06
CA VAL A 377 18.94 10.22 -32.77
C VAL A 377 18.31 9.06 -33.53
N GLN A 378 17.33 8.38 -32.95
CA GLN A 378 16.77 7.12 -33.49
C GLN A 378 15.34 7.25 -34.01
N GLY A 379 14.65 8.34 -33.70
CA GLY A 379 13.24 8.56 -34.03
C GLY A 379 12.28 7.95 -33.01
N ALA A 380 11.11 8.58 -32.89
CA ALA A 380 10.07 8.18 -31.93
C ALA A 380 9.52 6.77 -32.20
N ASP A 381 9.35 6.40 -33.47
CA ASP A 381 8.81 5.07 -33.85
C ASP A 381 9.76 3.94 -33.44
N SER A 382 11.09 4.18 -33.56
CA SER A 382 12.10 3.21 -33.13
C SER A 382 12.04 2.98 -31.62
N LEU A 383 11.92 4.04 -30.83
CA LEU A 383 11.76 3.95 -29.38
C LEU A 383 10.48 3.19 -29.00
N ARG A 384 9.34 3.56 -29.59
CA ARG A 384 8.04 2.93 -29.30
C ARG A 384 8.02 1.44 -29.63
N ILE A 385 8.58 1.05 -30.79
CA ILE A 385 8.70 -0.37 -31.17
C ILE A 385 9.67 -1.10 -30.22
N TYR A 386 10.77 -0.45 -29.86
CA TYR A 386 11.72 -1.06 -28.95
C TYR A 386 11.12 -1.35 -27.56
N GLU A 387 10.37 -0.41 -26.99
CA GLU A 387 9.68 -0.60 -25.69
C GLU A 387 8.69 -1.77 -25.74
N MET A 388 8.03 -1.99 -26.87
CA MET A 388 7.15 -3.13 -27.09
C MET A 388 7.89 -4.44 -27.32
N PHE A 389 9.07 -4.39 -27.96
CA PHE A 389 9.83 -5.56 -28.39
C PHE A 389 10.78 -6.12 -27.31
N MET A 390 11.27 -5.29 -26.40
CA MET A 390 12.37 -5.63 -25.48
C MET A 390 12.08 -6.85 -24.59
N GLY A 391 10.82 -7.22 -24.38
CA GLY A 391 10.45 -8.43 -23.63
C GLY A 391 8.96 -8.50 -23.27
N PRO A 392 8.55 -9.49 -22.42
CA PRO A 392 7.18 -9.63 -21.97
C PRO A 392 6.70 -8.39 -21.22
N PHE A 393 5.47 -7.97 -21.50
CA PHE A 393 4.89 -6.71 -21.03
C PHE A 393 4.89 -6.54 -19.51
N ASP A 394 4.74 -7.61 -18.75
CA ASP A 394 4.62 -7.64 -17.29
C ASP A 394 5.92 -7.92 -16.53
N GLN A 395 7.05 -8.07 -17.25
CA GLN A 395 8.35 -8.35 -16.66
C GLN A 395 9.24 -7.12 -16.59
N ALA A 396 10.12 -7.08 -15.58
CA ALA A 396 11.18 -6.09 -15.53
C ALA A 396 12.29 -6.47 -16.53
N ILE A 397 12.72 -5.52 -17.34
CA ILE A 397 13.66 -5.76 -18.45
C ILE A 397 14.72 -4.67 -18.46
N ASN A 398 15.96 -5.06 -18.71
CA ASN A 398 17.07 -4.13 -18.83
C ASN A 398 17.05 -3.43 -20.18
N TRP A 399 17.32 -2.15 -20.16
CA TRP A 399 17.58 -1.38 -21.37
C TRP A 399 18.78 -1.96 -22.14
N ASN A 400 18.68 -1.99 -23.47
CA ASN A 400 19.73 -2.43 -24.37
C ASN A 400 19.75 -1.53 -25.62
N THR A 401 20.73 -0.66 -25.71
CA THR A 401 20.87 0.30 -26.81
C THR A 401 21.03 -0.40 -28.18
N ASN A 402 21.68 -1.57 -28.24
CA ASN A 402 21.81 -2.32 -29.50
C ASN A 402 20.46 -2.87 -29.99
N GLY A 403 19.56 -3.24 -29.07
CA GLY A 403 18.20 -3.64 -29.39
C GLY A 403 17.39 -2.51 -30.03
N LEU A 404 17.53 -1.29 -29.50
CA LEU A 404 16.91 -0.08 -30.05
C LEU A 404 17.39 0.19 -31.49
N ILE A 405 18.71 0.14 -31.73
CA ILE A 405 19.28 0.29 -33.07
C ILE A 405 18.77 -0.82 -34.02
N GLY A 406 18.55 -2.02 -33.49
CA GLY A 406 17.92 -3.13 -34.24
C GLY A 406 16.50 -2.80 -34.71
N CYS A 407 15.70 -2.16 -33.87
CA CYS A 407 14.35 -1.68 -34.21
C CYS A 407 14.38 -0.59 -35.28
N ARG A 408 15.33 0.35 -35.20
CA ARG A 408 15.51 1.35 -36.24
C ARG A 408 15.81 0.70 -37.59
N ARG A 409 16.78 -0.21 -37.68
CA ARG A 409 17.11 -0.95 -38.92
C ARG A 409 15.94 -1.77 -39.44
N PHE A 410 15.08 -2.30 -38.57
CA PHE A 410 13.86 -2.98 -38.97
C PHE A 410 12.91 -2.02 -39.68
N LEU A 411 12.64 -0.85 -39.13
CA LEU A 411 11.79 0.17 -39.72
C LEU A 411 12.32 0.68 -41.08
N ASP A 412 13.62 0.95 -41.16
CA ASP A 412 14.25 1.35 -42.41
C ASP A 412 14.06 0.28 -43.51
N ARG A 413 14.21 -0.99 -43.14
CA ARG A 413 13.98 -2.10 -44.08
C ARG A 413 12.53 -2.24 -44.49
N VAL A 414 11.56 -2.02 -43.58
CA VAL A 414 10.14 -1.98 -43.91
C VAL A 414 9.90 -0.86 -44.92
N TRP A 415 10.40 0.35 -44.65
CA TRP A 415 10.28 1.49 -45.54
C TRP A 415 10.86 1.20 -46.96
N ASP A 416 12.06 0.64 -47.01
CA ASP A 416 12.72 0.27 -48.24
C ASP A 416 11.90 -0.73 -49.09
N LEU A 417 11.34 -1.77 -48.44
CA LEU A 417 10.53 -2.77 -49.13
C LEU A 417 9.26 -2.16 -49.75
N PHE A 418 8.57 -1.27 -49.00
CA PHE A 418 7.39 -0.61 -49.50
C PHE A 418 7.68 0.38 -50.64
N ASN A 419 8.91 0.85 -50.79
CA ASN A 419 9.33 1.73 -51.88
C ASN A 419 9.92 0.98 -53.07
N ARG A 420 9.91 -0.37 -53.11
CA ARG A 420 10.41 -1.19 -54.20
C ARG A 420 9.26 -1.70 -55.08
N PRO A 421 9.08 -1.16 -56.29
CA PRO A 421 7.98 -1.58 -57.18
C PRO A 421 7.96 -3.09 -57.48
N GLU A 422 9.14 -3.72 -57.55
CA GLU A 422 9.31 -5.15 -57.82
C GLU A 422 8.81 -6.05 -56.68
N LYS A 423 8.56 -5.50 -55.50
CA LYS A 423 7.96 -6.19 -54.39
C LYS A 423 6.43 -6.25 -54.46
N PHE A 424 5.82 -5.58 -55.43
CA PHE A 424 4.40 -5.59 -55.67
C PHE A 424 4.04 -6.31 -56.95
N GLY A 425 3.17 -7.32 -56.86
CA GLY A 425 2.76 -8.16 -57.99
C GLY A 425 1.56 -9.02 -57.61
N SER A 426 1.51 -10.24 -58.12
CA SER A 426 0.55 -11.25 -57.66
C SER A 426 1.08 -11.98 -56.43
N THR A 427 0.24 -12.11 -55.42
CA THR A 427 0.57 -12.90 -54.21
C THR A 427 0.47 -14.40 -54.57
N ASP A 428 1.53 -15.13 -54.31
CA ASP A 428 1.49 -16.59 -54.42
C ASP A 428 0.78 -17.23 -53.19
N LYS A 429 0.39 -18.51 -53.36
CA LYS A 429 -0.34 -19.25 -52.30
C LYS A 429 0.44 -19.36 -51.00
N ASN A 430 1.78 -19.43 -51.04
CA ASN A 430 2.61 -19.49 -49.85
C ASN A 430 2.63 -18.14 -49.11
N ALA A 431 2.73 -17.04 -49.86
CA ALA A 431 2.65 -15.70 -49.32
C ALA A 431 1.28 -15.43 -48.67
N GLU A 432 0.18 -15.85 -49.34
CA GLU A 432 -1.18 -15.76 -48.79
C GLU A 432 -1.31 -16.51 -47.44
N ILE A 433 -0.79 -17.73 -47.38
CA ILE A 433 -0.76 -18.51 -46.12
C ILE A 433 0.01 -17.77 -45.04
N LYS A 434 1.19 -17.22 -45.36
CA LYS A 434 2.04 -16.51 -44.38
C LYS A 434 1.37 -15.23 -43.88
N ILE A 435 0.69 -14.48 -44.71
CA ILE A 435 -0.08 -13.29 -44.33
C ILE A 435 -1.20 -13.69 -43.34
N ASN A 436 -1.98 -14.71 -43.67
CA ASN A 436 -3.08 -15.15 -42.83
C ASN A 436 -2.59 -15.70 -41.48
N GLN A 437 -1.44 -16.40 -41.45
CA GLN A 437 -0.78 -16.83 -40.22
C GLN A 437 -0.32 -15.63 -39.37
N LEU A 438 0.24 -14.61 -40.04
CA LEU A 438 0.66 -13.37 -39.38
C LEU A 438 -0.53 -12.64 -38.75
N ILE A 439 -1.60 -12.42 -39.52
CA ILE A 439 -2.82 -11.75 -39.05
C ILE A 439 -3.38 -12.47 -37.83
N LYS A 440 -3.52 -13.81 -37.89
CA LYS A 440 -4.01 -14.61 -36.76
C LYS A 440 -3.13 -14.43 -35.51
N ARG A 441 -1.80 -14.64 -35.64
CA ARG A 441 -0.85 -14.54 -34.56
C ARG A 441 -0.87 -13.15 -33.90
N ILE A 442 -0.86 -12.09 -34.71
CA ILE A 442 -0.87 -10.71 -34.24
C ILE A 442 -2.17 -10.41 -33.47
N SER A 443 -3.33 -10.83 -34.00
CA SER A 443 -4.62 -10.60 -33.36
C SER A 443 -4.66 -11.26 -31.97
N GLU A 444 -4.26 -12.52 -31.85
CA GLU A 444 -4.21 -13.26 -30.58
C GLU A 444 -3.19 -12.65 -29.59
N ASP A 445 -2.03 -12.26 -30.06
CA ASP A 445 -0.95 -11.69 -29.24
C ASP A 445 -1.29 -10.27 -28.75
N LEU A 446 -1.95 -9.44 -29.58
CA LEU A 446 -2.41 -8.10 -29.18
C LEU A 446 -3.46 -8.18 -28.08
N GLU A 447 -4.46 -9.07 -28.21
CA GLU A 447 -5.46 -9.27 -27.16
C GLU A 447 -4.85 -9.72 -25.83
N SER A 448 -3.77 -10.50 -25.91
CA SER A 448 -3.01 -11.01 -24.76
C SER A 448 -1.94 -10.05 -24.26
N MET A 449 -1.76 -8.87 -24.90
CA MET A 449 -0.68 -7.88 -24.63
C MET A 449 0.74 -8.46 -24.75
N LYS A 450 0.93 -9.42 -25.66
CA LYS A 450 2.23 -10.01 -25.99
C LYS A 450 2.92 -9.24 -27.11
N PHE A 451 3.15 -7.95 -26.90
CA PHE A 451 3.68 -7.05 -27.92
C PHE A 451 5.04 -7.47 -28.49
N ASN A 452 5.91 -8.08 -27.65
CA ASN A 452 7.22 -8.56 -28.07
C ASN A 452 7.12 -9.67 -29.13
N THR A 453 6.12 -10.55 -29.04
CA THR A 453 5.87 -11.60 -30.05
C THR A 453 5.19 -11.05 -31.28
N VAL A 454 4.40 -9.97 -31.18
CA VAL A 454 3.86 -9.22 -32.32
C VAL A 454 5.01 -8.65 -33.17
N ILE A 455 5.95 -7.93 -32.55
CA ILE A 455 7.08 -7.32 -33.25
C ILE A 455 7.96 -8.39 -33.91
N SER A 456 8.27 -9.48 -33.20
CA SER A 456 9.03 -10.57 -33.78
C SER A 456 8.33 -11.24 -34.95
N ALA A 457 6.98 -11.39 -34.92
CA ALA A 457 6.22 -11.94 -35.99
C ALA A 457 6.29 -11.05 -37.25
N PHE A 458 6.22 -9.73 -37.11
CA PHE A 458 6.47 -8.80 -38.20
C PHE A 458 7.89 -8.91 -38.77
N MET A 459 8.90 -9.02 -37.90
CA MET A 459 10.29 -9.18 -38.32
C MET A 459 10.50 -10.46 -39.13
N GLU A 460 9.89 -11.57 -38.71
CA GLU A 460 9.90 -12.85 -39.42
C GLU A 460 9.24 -12.71 -40.82
N PHE A 461 8.09 -12.04 -40.88
CA PHE A 461 7.38 -11.81 -42.15
C PHE A 461 8.15 -10.89 -43.11
N ILE A 462 8.75 -9.82 -42.61
CA ILE A 462 9.59 -8.92 -43.40
C ILE A 462 10.83 -9.65 -43.96
N ASN A 463 11.43 -10.58 -43.19
CA ASN A 463 12.51 -11.42 -43.71
C ASN A 463 12.04 -12.28 -44.88
N PHE A 464 10.88 -12.95 -44.75
CA PHE A 464 10.29 -13.72 -45.82
C PHE A 464 10.00 -12.87 -47.08
N TRP A 465 9.34 -11.71 -46.90
CA TRP A 465 9.02 -10.82 -48.04
C TRP A 465 10.25 -10.19 -48.68
N SER A 466 11.33 -10.06 -47.97
CA SER A 466 12.61 -9.54 -48.50
C SER A 466 13.28 -10.48 -49.49
N GLU A 467 12.91 -11.76 -49.56
CA GLU A 467 13.46 -12.72 -50.54
C GLU A 467 13.23 -12.24 -51.96
N LYS A 468 14.18 -12.55 -52.86
CA LYS A 468 14.22 -11.95 -54.21
C LYS A 468 12.98 -12.23 -55.06
N ASP A 469 12.41 -13.41 -54.90
CA ASP A 469 11.26 -13.92 -55.69
C ASP A 469 9.91 -13.75 -55.01
N LYS A 470 9.85 -13.01 -53.89
CA LYS A 470 8.61 -12.78 -53.16
C LYS A 470 8.02 -11.42 -53.49
N ALA A 471 6.78 -11.42 -53.96
CA ALA A 471 5.97 -10.23 -54.16
C ALA A 471 4.62 -10.38 -53.51
N LEU A 472 4.00 -9.26 -53.15
CA LEU A 472 2.65 -9.20 -52.58
C LEU A 472 1.74 -8.35 -53.48
N SER A 473 0.45 -8.61 -53.48
CA SER A 473 -0.49 -7.69 -54.09
C SER A 473 -0.63 -6.42 -53.23
N LYS A 474 -0.99 -5.30 -53.81
CA LYS A 474 -1.22 -4.05 -53.06
C LYS A 474 -2.39 -4.14 -52.08
N LYS A 475 -3.22 -5.21 -52.17
CA LYS A 475 -4.32 -5.46 -51.24
C LYS A 475 -3.87 -6.20 -49.98
N ASP A 476 -2.86 -7.05 -50.11
CA ASP A 476 -2.30 -7.84 -49.04
C ASP A 476 -1.26 -7.06 -48.25
#